data_d08cf268a5260a2d26041888d8fd23e3
#
_entry.id   d08cf268a5260a2d26041888d8fd23e3
#
_cell.length_a   1.000
_cell.length_b   1.000
_cell.length_c   1.000
_cell.angle_alpha   90.00
_cell.angle_beta   90.00
_cell.angle_gamma   90.00
#
_symmetry.space_group_name_H-M   'P 1'
#
loop_
_entity.id
_entity.type
_entity.pdbx_description
1 polymer ?
#
loop_
_entity_poly.entity_id
_entity_poly.type
_entity_poly.pdbx_seq_one_letter_code
_entity_poly.pdbx_strand_id
1 'polypeptide(L)'
;MQAFSCLMYHNVCVNGSLTDPSGEWAALSPSIKSYFVEESAFAAQMALMQRSVDLIRLERVKNFFSSPVPRQREISLPDSRPSTLITFDDGWRGTLNLAAPILQRYAAEATVFVTTNLLDTPGFLNASELHRLPVQLQLGSHCRTHGFLNEMSDSEIREELRVSKHELERLSGRSITTVAIPNGAVDSRVRRIALELGYTLIFTSELHVNSHWTGPVHIGRAAIRCSTTSLSATELAEGDFGMEPIRRMALSLPKRILGPQRYRRMRAWWMGEKSSQKEMHDLCPIQPIYDCNPVDREPMCVSIK
;
A
#
# COMPACT_ATOMS: atom_id res chain seq x y z
N MET A 1 16.56 -16.16 -2.30
CA MET A 1 15.97 -15.02 -3.03
C MET A 1 17.06 -13.97 -3.21
N GLN A 2 17.31 -13.50 -4.42
CA GLN A 2 18.32 -12.45 -4.68
C GLN A 2 17.66 -11.09 -4.90
N ALA A 3 16.44 -11.09 -5.42
CA ALA A 3 15.62 -9.94 -5.69
C ALA A 3 14.14 -10.32 -5.68
N PHE A 4 13.26 -9.32 -5.63
CA PHE A 4 11.81 -9.52 -5.72
C PHE A 4 11.12 -8.31 -6.32
N SER A 5 10.00 -8.54 -6.98
CA SER A 5 9.04 -7.52 -7.38
C SER A 5 8.01 -7.30 -6.29
N CYS A 6 7.37 -6.14 -6.31
CA CYS A 6 6.27 -5.85 -5.39
C CYS A 6 5.12 -5.22 -6.19
N LEU A 7 3.94 -5.80 -6.10
CA LEU A 7 2.73 -5.29 -6.74
C LEU A 7 1.91 -4.48 -5.74
N MET A 8 1.39 -3.35 -6.20
CA MET A 8 0.58 -2.43 -5.41
C MET A 8 -0.84 -2.41 -5.98
N TYR A 9 -1.74 -3.11 -5.33
CA TYR A 9 -3.19 -3.03 -5.49
C TYR A 9 -3.76 -1.99 -4.52
N HIS A 10 -5.05 -1.64 -4.68
CA HIS A 10 -5.79 -0.82 -3.72
C HIS A 10 -7.08 -1.53 -3.33
N ASN A 11 -8.04 -1.65 -4.23
CA ASN A 11 -9.31 -2.30 -3.95
C ASN A 11 -9.61 -3.43 -4.94
N VAL A 12 -10.26 -4.48 -4.46
CA VAL A 12 -10.96 -5.44 -5.30
C VAL A 12 -12.46 -5.18 -5.16
N CYS A 13 -13.17 -5.06 -6.26
CA CYS A 13 -14.58 -4.72 -6.29
C CYS A 13 -15.40 -5.75 -7.06
N VAL A 14 -16.70 -5.74 -6.83
CA VAL A 14 -17.65 -6.62 -7.53
C VAL A 14 -17.64 -6.31 -9.03
N ASN A 15 -17.71 -7.35 -9.85
CA ASN A 15 -17.74 -7.23 -11.32
C ASN A 15 -18.86 -6.28 -11.78
N GLY A 16 -18.53 -5.33 -12.68
CA GLY A 16 -19.45 -4.34 -13.20
C GLY A 16 -19.71 -3.13 -12.29
N SER A 17 -19.28 -3.16 -11.02
CA SER A 17 -19.56 -2.06 -10.07
C SER A 17 -18.83 -0.76 -10.40
N LEU A 18 -17.72 -0.81 -11.13
CA LEU A 18 -16.94 0.38 -11.52
C LEU A 18 -17.65 1.27 -12.55
N THR A 19 -18.51 0.68 -13.36
CA THR A 19 -19.23 1.36 -14.43
C THR A 19 -20.66 1.75 -14.05
N ASP A 20 -21.16 1.30 -12.89
CA ASP A 20 -22.48 1.65 -12.40
C ASP A 20 -22.52 3.12 -11.94
N PRO A 21 -23.29 4.01 -12.63
CA PRO A 21 -23.36 5.42 -12.30
C PRO A 21 -24.12 5.72 -11.01
N SER A 22 -24.90 4.74 -10.51
CA SER A 22 -25.64 4.83 -9.24
C SER A 22 -25.06 3.96 -8.14
N GLY A 23 -23.98 3.23 -8.43
CA GLY A 23 -23.36 2.27 -7.54
C GLY A 23 -22.51 2.91 -6.44
N GLU A 24 -21.98 2.06 -5.59
CA GLU A 24 -21.15 2.41 -4.42
C GLU A 24 -20.00 3.38 -4.76
N TRP A 25 -19.40 3.24 -5.95
CA TRP A 25 -18.23 4.00 -6.37
C TRP A 25 -18.56 5.23 -7.23
N ALA A 26 -19.84 5.56 -7.42
CA ALA A 26 -20.25 6.66 -8.31
C ALA A 26 -19.70 8.03 -7.90
N ALA A 27 -19.56 8.26 -6.59
CA ALA A 27 -19.07 9.52 -6.03
C ALA A 27 -17.54 9.67 -6.09
N LEU A 28 -16.79 8.59 -6.38
CA LEU A 28 -15.33 8.62 -6.41
C LEU A 28 -14.80 9.17 -7.74
N SER A 29 -13.65 9.84 -7.66
CA SER A 29 -12.97 10.33 -8.86
C SER A 29 -12.50 9.19 -9.77
N PRO A 30 -12.36 9.46 -11.10
CA PRO A 30 -11.76 8.50 -12.02
C PRO A 30 -10.34 8.09 -11.60
N SER A 31 -9.62 8.99 -10.95
CA SER A 31 -8.27 8.73 -10.41
C SER A 31 -8.29 7.57 -9.42
N ILE A 32 -9.16 7.61 -8.40
CA ILE A 32 -9.31 6.54 -7.41
C ILE A 32 -9.79 5.24 -8.09
N LYS A 33 -10.87 5.32 -8.87
CA LYS A 33 -11.46 4.16 -9.56
C LYS A 33 -10.47 3.46 -10.48
N SER A 34 -9.50 4.18 -11.03
CA SER A 34 -8.46 3.57 -11.89
C SER A 34 -7.59 2.54 -11.19
N TYR A 35 -7.57 2.53 -9.86
CA TYR A 35 -6.81 1.57 -9.03
C TYR A 35 -7.67 0.40 -8.52
N PHE A 36 -8.96 0.38 -8.81
CA PHE A 36 -9.83 -0.72 -8.42
C PHE A 36 -9.78 -1.82 -9.46
N VAL A 37 -9.70 -3.06 -9.02
CA VAL A 37 -9.65 -4.24 -9.87
C VAL A 37 -10.90 -5.08 -9.60
N GLU A 38 -11.59 -5.49 -10.64
CA GLU A 38 -12.74 -6.38 -10.49
C GLU A 38 -12.33 -7.76 -9.99
N GLU A 39 -13.20 -8.40 -9.22
CA GLU A 39 -12.95 -9.70 -8.58
C GLU A 39 -12.49 -10.76 -9.59
N SER A 40 -13.16 -10.84 -10.74
CA SER A 40 -12.80 -11.78 -11.80
C SER A 40 -11.41 -11.52 -12.40
N ALA A 41 -11.06 -10.25 -12.58
CA ALA A 41 -9.75 -9.86 -13.08
C ALA A 41 -8.65 -10.18 -12.05
N PHE A 42 -8.89 -9.88 -10.76
CA PHE A 42 -7.96 -10.23 -9.69
C PHE A 42 -7.74 -11.75 -9.60
N ALA A 43 -8.83 -12.55 -9.67
CA ALA A 43 -8.74 -14.01 -9.67
C ALA A 43 -7.93 -14.54 -10.87
N ALA A 44 -8.15 -13.98 -12.07
CA ALA A 44 -7.39 -14.36 -13.26
C ALA A 44 -5.91 -13.97 -13.17
N GLN A 45 -5.59 -12.80 -12.58
CA GLN A 45 -4.22 -12.37 -12.32
C GLN A 45 -3.52 -13.34 -11.35
N MET A 46 -4.17 -13.72 -10.24
CA MET A 46 -3.62 -14.69 -9.29
C MET A 46 -3.39 -16.06 -9.92
N ALA A 47 -4.35 -16.54 -10.72
CA ALA A 47 -4.24 -17.84 -11.41
C ALA A 47 -3.02 -17.90 -12.36
N LEU A 48 -2.73 -16.81 -13.06
CA LEU A 48 -1.59 -16.75 -13.97
C LEU A 48 -0.28 -16.56 -13.21
N MET A 49 -0.22 -15.65 -12.26
CA MET A 49 0.98 -15.39 -11.46
C MET A 49 1.44 -16.60 -10.65
N GLN A 50 0.52 -17.38 -10.08
CA GLN A 50 0.89 -18.61 -9.34
C GLN A 50 1.73 -19.58 -10.18
N ARG A 51 1.57 -19.58 -11.52
CA ARG A 51 2.32 -20.45 -12.43
C ARG A 51 3.69 -19.89 -12.79
N SER A 52 3.84 -18.57 -12.80
CA SER A 52 5.01 -17.85 -13.31
C SER A 52 5.96 -17.39 -12.21
N VAL A 53 5.46 -17.01 -11.05
CA VAL A 53 6.27 -16.43 -9.96
C VAL A 53 6.09 -17.17 -8.64
N ASP A 54 7.01 -16.95 -7.72
CA ASP A 54 6.92 -17.35 -6.31
C ASP A 54 6.26 -16.21 -5.52
N LEU A 55 4.98 -16.39 -5.15
CA LEU A 55 4.25 -15.41 -4.35
C LEU A 55 4.78 -15.48 -2.90
N ILE A 56 5.52 -14.45 -2.50
CA ILE A 56 6.19 -14.40 -1.20
C ILE A 56 5.37 -13.62 -0.18
N ARG A 57 5.53 -13.97 1.08
CA ARG A 57 4.94 -13.27 2.23
C ARG A 57 5.87 -12.16 2.76
N LEU A 58 5.30 -11.19 3.47
CA LEU A 58 6.04 -10.07 4.08
C LEU A 58 7.20 -10.55 4.96
N GLU A 59 7.00 -11.63 5.72
CA GLU A 59 8.04 -12.16 6.60
C GLU A 59 9.30 -12.61 5.84
N ARG A 60 9.12 -13.14 4.62
CA ARG A 60 10.25 -13.48 3.75
C ARG A 60 11.03 -12.25 3.28
N VAL A 61 10.34 -11.12 3.09
CA VAL A 61 10.98 -9.83 2.76
C VAL A 61 11.75 -9.29 3.98
N LYS A 62 11.17 -9.36 5.19
CA LYS A 62 11.88 -9.00 6.43
C LYS A 62 13.16 -9.81 6.61
N ASN A 63 13.06 -11.13 6.48
CA ASN A 63 14.20 -12.04 6.59
C ASN A 63 15.26 -11.78 5.50
N PHE A 64 14.84 -11.44 4.29
CA PHE A 64 15.74 -11.08 3.20
C PHE A 64 16.63 -9.89 3.57
N PHE A 65 16.08 -8.81 4.09
CA PHE A 65 16.85 -7.63 4.46
C PHE A 65 17.60 -7.77 5.80
N SER A 66 17.17 -8.67 6.69
CA SER A 66 17.87 -8.98 7.95
C SER A 66 19.06 -9.91 7.74
N SER A 67 19.12 -10.63 6.62
CA SER A 67 20.22 -11.54 6.31
C SER A 67 21.44 -10.77 5.80
N PRO A 68 22.67 -11.24 6.11
CA PRO A 68 23.88 -10.65 5.55
C PRO A 68 23.83 -10.61 4.01
N VAL A 69 24.33 -9.54 3.43
CA VAL A 69 24.48 -9.45 1.96
C VAL A 69 25.38 -10.59 1.49
N PRO A 70 24.95 -11.42 0.53
CA PRO A 70 25.79 -12.48 0.00
C PRO A 70 27.11 -11.90 -0.55
N ARG A 71 28.25 -12.39 -0.06
CA ARG A 71 29.60 -11.90 -0.46
C ARG A 71 29.97 -12.24 -1.91
N GLN A 72 29.29 -13.20 -2.48
CA GLN A 72 29.42 -13.59 -3.90
C GLN A 72 28.07 -13.49 -4.59
N ARG A 73 28.04 -13.16 -5.87
CA ARG A 73 26.88 -13.42 -6.71
C ARG A 73 26.65 -14.94 -6.64
N GLU A 74 25.79 -15.38 -5.74
CA GLU A 74 25.24 -16.71 -5.84
C GLU A 74 24.58 -16.75 -7.20
N ILE A 75 25.12 -17.60 -8.07
CA ILE A 75 24.55 -17.87 -9.38
C ILE A 75 23.14 -18.34 -9.11
N SER A 76 22.14 -17.55 -9.51
CA SER A 76 20.74 -17.99 -9.43
C SER A 76 20.67 -19.36 -10.09
N LEU A 77 20.13 -20.34 -9.38
CA LEU A 77 19.82 -21.62 -10.02
C LEU A 77 18.93 -21.30 -11.22
N PRO A 78 19.21 -21.85 -12.41
CA PRO A 78 18.52 -21.52 -13.66
C PRO A 78 16.99 -21.69 -13.61
N ASP A 79 16.48 -22.41 -12.59
CA ASP A 79 15.07 -22.79 -12.44
C ASP A 79 14.32 -22.02 -11.31
N SER A 80 14.93 -21.02 -10.66
CA SER A 80 14.20 -20.28 -9.61
C SER A 80 13.26 -19.26 -10.23
N ARG A 81 11.93 -19.46 -10.01
CA ARG A 81 10.91 -18.47 -10.40
C ARG A 81 11.18 -17.11 -9.75
N PRO A 82 10.89 -15.99 -10.45
CA PRO A 82 10.92 -14.66 -9.84
C PRO A 82 10.05 -14.60 -8.58
N SER A 83 10.48 -13.85 -7.58
CA SER A 83 9.73 -13.70 -6.34
C SER A 83 8.92 -12.40 -6.35
N THR A 84 7.66 -12.44 -5.88
CA THR A 84 6.76 -11.29 -5.91
C THR A 84 5.96 -11.17 -4.63
N LEU A 85 5.96 -9.98 -4.04
CA LEU A 85 5.11 -9.60 -2.91
C LEU A 85 3.85 -8.90 -3.42
N ILE A 86 2.69 -9.25 -2.87
CA ILE A 86 1.42 -8.57 -3.13
C ILE A 86 1.14 -7.59 -1.99
N THR A 87 0.78 -6.35 -2.33
CA THR A 87 0.37 -5.34 -1.35
C THR A 87 -0.95 -4.68 -1.77
N PHE A 88 -1.73 -4.23 -0.77
CA PHE A 88 -2.92 -3.42 -0.94
C PHE A 88 -2.77 -2.14 -0.12
N ASP A 89 -3.09 -0.99 -0.70
CA ASP A 89 -3.03 0.29 -0.01
C ASP A 89 -4.42 0.76 0.45
N ASP A 90 -4.45 1.76 1.32
CA ASP A 90 -5.59 2.51 1.87
C ASP A 90 -6.44 1.75 2.91
N GLY A 91 -6.55 0.44 2.83
CA GLY A 91 -7.42 -0.35 3.71
C GLY A 91 -8.86 -0.47 3.20
N TRP A 92 -9.07 -0.52 1.89
CA TRP A 92 -10.37 -0.78 1.29
C TRP A 92 -10.94 -2.14 1.70
N ARG A 93 -12.26 -2.18 1.98
CA ARG A 93 -12.94 -3.40 2.47
C ARG A 93 -12.95 -4.56 1.46
N GLY A 94 -12.89 -4.27 0.18
CA GLY A 94 -12.79 -5.31 -0.86
C GLY A 94 -11.54 -6.18 -0.73
N THR A 95 -10.49 -5.67 -0.08
CA THR A 95 -9.30 -6.47 0.27
C THR A 95 -9.65 -7.63 1.21
N LEU A 96 -10.51 -7.39 2.21
CA LEU A 96 -10.97 -8.42 3.14
C LEU A 96 -12.03 -9.32 2.51
N ASN A 97 -13.05 -8.73 1.89
CA ASN A 97 -14.25 -9.47 1.48
C ASN A 97 -14.08 -10.25 0.18
N LEU A 98 -13.26 -9.74 -0.74
CA LEU A 98 -13.11 -10.30 -2.10
C LEU A 98 -11.69 -10.81 -2.36
N ALA A 99 -10.65 -10.03 -2.01
CA ALA A 99 -9.28 -10.44 -2.29
C ALA A 99 -8.80 -11.57 -1.37
N ALA A 100 -9.09 -11.54 -0.06
CA ALA A 100 -8.60 -12.55 0.88
C ALA A 100 -9.09 -13.98 0.56
N PRO A 101 -10.36 -14.24 0.19
CA PRO A 101 -10.81 -15.56 -0.25
C PRO A 101 -10.09 -16.05 -1.53
N ILE A 102 -9.78 -15.14 -2.46
CA ILE A 102 -9.03 -15.47 -3.66
C ILE A 102 -7.57 -15.80 -3.31
N LEU A 103 -6.92 -14.99 -2.48
CA LEU A 103 -5.56 -15.27 -1.99
C LEU A 103 -5.49 -16.63 -1.30
N GLN A 104 -6.49 -16.98 -0.47
CA GLN A 104 -6.57 -18.28 0.18
C GLN A 104 -6.62 -19.43 -0.83
N ARG A 105 -7.41 -19.30 -1.89
CA ARG A 105 -7.52 -20.30 -2.96
C ARG A 105 -6.17 -20.60 -3.63
N TYR A 106 -5.31 -19.60 -3.74
CA TYR A 106 -3.98 -19.71 -4.35
C TYR A 106 -2.84 -19.88 -3.34
N ALA A 107 -3.15 -20.12 -2.06
CA ALA A 107 -2.19 -20.20 -0.95
C ALA A 107 -1.23 -19.00 -0.91
N ALA A 108 -1.73 -17.83 -1.32
CA ALA A 108 -1.01 -16.56 -1.35
C ALA A 108 -1.32 -15.69 -0.13
N GLU A 109 -0.39 -14.79 0.21
CA GLU A 109 -0.55 -13.77 1.23
C GLU A 109 -0.33 -12.39 0.62
N ALA A 110 -0.92 -11.37 1.24
CA ALA A 110 -0.68 -9.98 0.89
C ALA A 110 -0.47 -9.13 2.14
N THR A 111 0.16 -7.96 1.97
CA THR A 111 0.23 -6.94 3.02
C THR A 111 -0.81 -5.87 2.74
N VAL A 112 -1.69 -5.58 3.69
CA VAL A 112 -2.63 -4.46 3.60
C VAL A 112 -2.09 -3.29 4.42
N PHE A 113 -1.85 -2.17 3.75
CA PHE A 113 -1.43 -0.90 4.35
C PHE A 113 -2.67 -0.04 4.60
N VAL A 114 -2.94 0.25 5.87
CA VAL A 114 -4.18 0.91 6.30
C VAL A 114 -3.93 2.36 6.65
N THR A 115 -4.73 3.27 6.07
CA THR A 115 -4.85 4.66 6.47
C THR A 115 -5.83 4.75 7.64
N THR A 116 -5.34 5.09 8.84
CA THR A 116 -6.15 4.91 10.05
C THR A 116 -7.36 5.82 10.14
N ASN A 117 -7.31 7.05 9.62
CA ASN A 117 -8.48 7.94 9.58
C ASN A 117 -9.59 7.48 8.60
N LEU A 118 -9.33 6.47 7.78
CA LEU A 118 -10.34 5.88 6.90
C LEU A 118 -11.05 4.68 7.51
N LEU A 119 -10.57 4.17 8.65
CA LEU A 119 -11.26 3.10 9.39
C LEU A 119 -12.69 3.53 9.74
N ASP A 120 -13.60 2.58 9.69
CA ASP A 120 -15.05 2.76 9.92
C ASP A 120 -15.76 3.70 8.92
N THR A 121 -15.05 4.20 7.91
CA THR A 121 -15.64 4.95 6.79
C THR A 121 -16.26 3.99 5.78
N PRO A 122 -17.40 4.31 5.15
CA PRO A 122 -18.01 3.46 4.13
C PRO A 122 -17.03 3.07 3.02
N GLY A 123 -16.96 1.78 2.70
CA GLY A 123 -16.04 1.20 1.72
C GLY A 123 -14.67 0.79 2.26
N PHE A 124 -14.33 1.17 3.48
CA PHE A 124 -13.05 0.82 4.14
C PHE A 124 -13.23 -0.24 5.24
N LEU A 125 -12.13 -0.79 5.71
CA LEU A 125 -12.10 -1.72 6.84
C LEU A 125 -12.62 -1.05 8.11
N ASN A 126 -13.31 -1.82 8.94
CA ASN A 126 -13.66 -1.36 10.28
C ASN A 126 -12.51 -1.64 11.26
N ALA A 127 -12.39 -0.80 12.28
CA ALA A 127 -11.44 -0.98 13.37
C ALA A 127 -11.55 -2.38 14.02
N SER A 128 -12.78 -2.86 14.22
CA SER A 128 -13.06 -4.19 14.80
C SER A 128 -12.63 -5.37 13.92
N GLU A 129 -12.46 -5.16 12.60
CA GLU A 129 -12.01 -6.19 11.65
C GLU A 129 -10.50 -6.42 11.73
N LEU A 130 -9.71 -5.41 12.16
CA LEU A 130 -8.24 -5.49 12.21
C LEU A 130 -7.72 -6.58 13.15
N HIS A 131 -8.42 -6.83 14.26
CA HIS A 131 -8.06 -7.90 15.18
C HIS A 131 -8.27 -9.30 14.59
N ARG A 132 -9.18 -9.43 13.64
CA ARG A 132 -9.62 -10.71 13.04
C ARG A 132 -9.23 -10.87 11.58
N LEU A 133 -8.26 -10.08 11.10
CA LEU A 133 -7.78 -10.24 9.73
C LEU A 133 -7.32 -11.69 9.50
N PRO A 134 -7.75 -12.31 8.39
CA PRO A 134 -7.34 -13.66 8.04
C PRO A 134 -5.82 -13.74 7.84
N VAL A 135 -5.26 -14.93 7.97
CA VAL A 135 -3.81 -15.18 7.87
C VAL A 135 -3.22 -14.72 6.52
N GLN A 136 -4.04 -14.67 5.49
CA GLN A 136 -3.66 -14.17 4.16
C GLN A 136 -3.33 -12.69 4.14
N LEU A 137 -3.79 -11.91 5.14
CA LEU A 137 -3.58 -10.47 5.20
C LEU A 137 -2.67 -10.08 6.36
N GLN A 138 -1.46 -9.65 6.02
CA GLN A 138 -0.53 -9.02 6.95
C GLN A 138 -0.81 -7.51 7.02
N LEU A 139 -0.71 -6.92 8.22
CA LEU A 139 -1.05 -5.53 8.44
C LEU A 139 0.19 -4.63 8.39
N GLY A 140 0.08 -3.49 7.72
CA GLY A 140 1.04 -2.40 7.70
C GLY A 140 0.36 -1.04 7.79
N SER A 141 1.14 0.01 8.05
CA SER A 141 0.65 1.40 8.11
C SER A 141 0.64 2.06 6.73
N HIS A 142 -0.41 2.86 6.45
CA HIS A 142 -0.44 3.79 5.32
C HIS A 142 -0.63 5.23 5.82
N CYS A 143 0.01 5.55 6.94
CA CYS A 143 -0.11 6.82 7.65
C CYS A 143 -1.52 7.07 8.21
N ARG A 144 -1.72 8.26 8.79
CA ARG A 144 -2.97 8.64 9.43
C ARG A 144 -3.99 9.18 8.42
N THR A 145 -3.60 10.16 7.60
CA THR A 145 -4.53 10.96 6.78
C THR A 145 -4.38 10.79 5.27
N HIS A 146 -3.45 9.95 4.80
CA HIS A 146 -3.11 9.82 3.38
C HIS A 146 -2.53 11.10 2.75
N GLY A 147 -1.88 11.95 3.57
CA GLY A 147 -1.30 13.22 3.12
C GLY A 147 0.03 13.06 2.37
N PHE A 148 0.51 14.15 1.77
CA PHE A 148 1.83 14.20 1.11
C PHE A 148 2.91 14.51 2.15
N LEU A 149 3.54 13.48 2.72
CA LEU A 149 4.47 13.64 3.84
C LEU A 149 5.66 14.57 3.53
N ASN A 150 6.15 14.57 2.30
CA ASN A 150 7.26 15.44 1.90
C ASN A 150 6.89 16.93 1.80
N GLU A 151 5.59 17.27 1.88
CA GLU A 151 5.09 18.64 1.95
C GLU A 151 4.84 19.11 3.41
N MET A 152 4.98 18.20 4.39
CA MET A 152 4.74 18.41 5.81
C MET A 152 6.02 18.81 6.56
N SER A 153 5.87 19.44 7.73
CA SER A 153 6.95 19.64 8.70
C SER A 153 7.38 18.32 9.36
N ASP A 154 8.56 18.28 9.98
CA ASP A 154 9.05 17.09 10.68
C ASP A 154 8.11 16.66 11.83
N SER A 155 7.45 17.61 12.50
CA SER A 155 6.46 17.32 13.55
C SER A 155 5.19 16.66 12.99
N GLU A 156 4.68 17.16 11.88
CA GLU A 156 3.51 16.57 11.21
C GLU A 156 3.83 15.17 10.64
N ILE A 157 5.00 14.98 10.01
CA ILE A 157 5.46 13.67 9.55
C ILE A 157 5.50 12.68 10.72
N ARG A 158 6.08 13.10 11.85
CA ARG A 158 6.17 12.26 13.05
C ARG A 158 4.79 11.89 13.59
N GLU A 159 3.86 12.82 13.61
CA GLU A 159 2.49 12.59 14.07
C GLU A 159 1.74 11.61 13.13
N GLU A 160 1.81 11.80 11.83
CA GLU A 160 1.23 10.93 10.82
C GLU A 160 1.67 9.46 10.98
N LEU A 161 2.97 9.26 11.16
CA LEU A 161 3.57 7.94 11.28
C LEU A 161 3.35 7.32 12.66
N ARG A 162 3.52 8.10 13.74
CA ARG A 162 3.42 7.63 15.13
C ARG A 162 1.99 7.24 15.48
N VAL A 163 1.01 8.11 15.17
CA VAL A 163 -0.39 7.86 15.51
C VAL A 163 -0.93 6.66 14.75
N SER A 164 -0.68 6.59 13.43
CA SER A 164 -1.10 5.44 12.64
C SER A 164 -0.52 4.13 13.18
N LYS A 165 0.78 4.10 13.47
CA LYS A 165 1.44 2.93 14.05
C LYS A 165 0.77 2.49 15.35
N HIS A 166 0.66 3.40 16.31
CA HIS A 166 0.11 3.12 17.64
C HIS A 166 -1.35 2.65 17.57
N GLU A 167 -2.16 3.29 16.74
CA GLU A 167 -3.57 2.92 16.57
C GLU A 167 -3.71 1.52 15.97
N LEU A 168 -2.96 1.19 14.92
CA LEU A 168 -2.98 -0.14 14.32
C LEU A 168 -2.48 -1.22 15.30
N GLU A 169 -1.44 -0.94 16.07
CA GLU A 169 -0.93 -1.84 17.11
C GLU A 169 -1.98 -2.09 18.20
N ARG A 170 -2.64 -1.03 18.67
CA ARG A 170 -3.72 -1.12 19.67
C ARG A 170 -4.93 -1.92 19.16
N LEU A 171 -5.35 -1.68 17.92
CA LEU A 171 -6.54 -2.31 17.33
C LEU A 171 -6.29 -3.77 16.94
N SER A 172 -5.10 -4.09 16.44
CA SER A 172 -4.79 -5.43 15.93
C SER A 172 -4.13 -6.35 16.96
N GLY A 173 -3.53 -5.80 18.00
CA GLY A 173 -2.66 -6.55 18.93
C GLY A 173 -1.34 -7.02 18.30
N ARG A 174 -0.96 -6.51 17.11
CA ARG A 174 0.22 -6.91 16.35
C ARG A 174 1.21 -5.76 16.28
N SER A 175 2.51 -6.04 16.31
CA SER A 175 3.55 -5.03 16.08
C SER A 175 3.55 -4.57 14.61
N ILE A 176 3.54 -3.26 14.38
CA ILE A 176 3.54 -2.64 13.05
C ILE A 176 4.92 -2.08 12.76
N THR A 177 5.67 -2.76 11.92
CA THR A 177 7.04 -2.41 11.55
C THR A 177 7.20 -2.02 10.09
N THR A 178 6.11 -1.99 9.34
CA THR A 178 6.11 -1.69 7.91
C THR A 178 5.17 -0.54 7.60
N VAL A 179 5.61 0.36 6.69
CA VAL A 179 4.81 1.48 6.23
C VAL A 179 4.91 1.62 4.71
N ALA A 180 3.77 1.84 4.05
CA ALA A 180 3.74 2.36 2.70
C ALA A 180 3.46 3.87 2.75
N ILE A 181 4.26 4.65 2.03
CA ILE A 181 4.13 6.10 2.03
C ILE A 181 3.09 6.53 0.98
N PRO A 182 2.01 7.23 1.39
CA PRO A 182 0.98 7.71 0.49
C PRO A 182 1.56 8.50 -0.69
N ASN A 183 1.04 8.25 -1.88
CA ASN A 183 1.46 8.91 -3.12
C ASN A 183 2.96 8.75 -3.47
N GLY A 184 3.72 7.94 -2.74
CA GLY A 184 5.18 7.87 -2.84
C GLY A 184 5.87 9.17 -2.41
N ALA A 185 5.22 9.99 -1.58
CA ALA A 185 5.69 11.31 -1.14
C ALA A 185 6.79 11.20 -0.06
N VAL A 186 7.92 10.60 -0.41
CA VAL A 186 9.03 10.26 0.49
C VAL A 186 10.28 11.11 0.19
N ASP A 187 10.90 11.65 1.23
CA ASP A 187 12.22 12.28 1.22
C ASP A 187 13.11 11.72 2.33
N SER A 188 14.29 12.28 2.53
CA SER A 188 15.23 11.85 3.58
C SER A 188 14.69 12.06 5.00
N ARG A 189 13.88 13.11 5.23
CA ARG A 189 13.26 13.42 6.51
C ARG A 189 12.23 12.35 6.87
N VAL A 190 11.34 12.01 5.91
CA VAL A 190 10.32 10.96 6.07
C VAL A 190 10.98 9.62 6.42
N ARG A 191 12.04 9.22 5.69
CA ARG A 191 12.75 7.96 5.98
C ARG A 191 13.38 7.97 7.36
N ARG A 192 14.09 9.03 7.73
CA ARG A 192 14.72 9.17 9.04
C ARG A 192 13.69 9.05 10.16
N ILE A 193 12.59 9.82 10.08
CA ILE A 193 11.55 9.81 11.12
C ILE A 193 10.85 8.45 11.21
N ALA A 194 10.59 7.78 10.07
CA ALA A 194 10.02 6.44 10.08
C ALA A 194 10.94 5.42 10.78
N LEU A 195 12.25 5.48 10.51
CA LEU A 195 13.23 4.62 11.19
C LEU A 195 13.31 4.90 12.70
N GLU A 196 13.31 6.17 13.12
CA GLU A 196 13.27 6.59 14.53
C GLU A 196 12.04 6.04 15.27
N LEU A 197 10.91 5.89 14.56
CA LEU A 197 9.66 5.32 15.09
C LEU A 197 9.61 3.77 15.02
N GLY A 198 10.70 3.13 14.57
CA GLY A 198 10.81 1.68 14.54
C GLY A 198 10.16 1.01 13.33
N TYR A 199 9.89 1.74 12.25
CA TYR A 199 9.58 1.12 10.97
C TYR A 199 10.86 0.56 10.36
N THR A 200 10.83 -0.69 9.92
CA THR A 200 11.99 -1.40 9.35
C THR A 200 11.90 -1.56 7.84
N LEU A 201 10.68 -1.54 7.28
CA LEU A 201 10.43 -1.60 5.84
C LEU A 201 9.60 -0.39 5.43
N ILE A 202 10.10 0.37 4.42
CA ILE A 202 9.40 1.53 3.86
C ILE A 202 9.13 1.26 2.38
N PHE A 203 7.83 1.20 2.04
CA PHE A 203 7.34 0.97 0.69
C PHE A 203 7.03 2.31 0.01
N THR A 204 7.48 2.43 -1.23
CA THR A 204 7.28 3.61 -2.08
C THR A 204 6.42 3.26 -3.29
N SER A 205 6.17 4.21 -4.18
CA SER A 205 5.56 3.97 -5.49
C SER A 205 6.59 4.06 -6.62
N GLU A 206 7.88 4.02 -6.31
CA GLU A 206 8.92 3.95 -7.33
C GLU A 206 8.94 2.56 -7.98
N LEU A 207 9.22 2.52 -9.28
CA LEU A 207 9.16 1.29 -10.07
C LEU A 207 10.56 0.73 -10.27
N HIS A 208 10.89 -0.33 -9.53
CA HIS A 208 12.12 -1.10 -9.69
C HIS A 208 11.99 -2.48 -9.06
N VAL A 209 12.86 -3.39 -9.46
CA VAL A 209 13.05 -4.68 -8.77
C VAL A 209 13.84 -4.44 -7.49
N ASN A 210 13.36 -5.00 -6.40
CA ASN A 210 13.96 -4.84 -5.07
C ASN A 210 15.08 -5.84 -4.84
N SER A 211 16.17 -5.37 -4.23
CA SER A 211 17.36 -6.16 -3.91
C SER A 211 18.02 -5.65 -2.63
N HIS A 212 19.04 -6.32 -2.15
CA HIS A 212 19.85 -5.79 -1.02
C HIS A 212 20.41 -4.39 -1.29
N TRP A 213 20.67 -4.06 -2.55
CA TRP A 213 21.23 -2.76 -2.95
C TRP A 213 20.21 -1.62 -2.89
N THR A 214 18.93 -1.91 -3.11
CA THR A 214 17.86 -0.91 -2.95
C THR A 214 17.57 -0.63 -1.48
N GLY A 215 17.81 -1.62 -0.62
CA GLY A 215 17.65 -1.53 0.83
C GLY A 215 16.18 -1.60 1.31
N PRO A 216 15.98 -1.79 2.62
CA PRO A 216 14.66 -1.99 3.21
C PRO A 216 13.81 -0.71 3.31
N VAL A 217 14.45 0.45 3.21
CA VAL A 217 13.78 1.77 3.35
C VAL A 217 13.44 2.39 2.00
N HIS A 218 13.51 1.61 0.93
CA HIS A 218 13.24 2.07 -0.45
C HIS A 218 12.66 0.93 -1.30
N ILE A 219 11.59 0.31 -0.80
CA ILE A 219 10.95 -0.80 -1.51
C ILE A 219 10.04 -0.23 -2.60
N GLY A 220 10.43 -0.47 -3.86
CA GLY A 220 9.69 -0.05 -5.04
C GLY A 220 8.52 -0.98 -5.34
N ARG A 221 7.46 -0.43 -5.97
CA ARG A 221 6.25 -1.17 -6.28
C ARG A 221 5.70 -0.83 -7.66
N ALA A 222 5.15 -1.84 -8.33
CA ALA A 222 4.41 -1.69 -9.58
C ALA A 222 2.91 -1.56 -9.27
N ALA A 223 2.31 -0.43 -9.67
CA ALA A 223 0.87 -0.20 -9.46
C ALA A 223 0.03 -1.01 -10.43
N ILE A 224 -0.94 -1.74 -9.91
CA ILE A 224 -1.98 -2.43 -10.69
C ILE A 224 -3.20 -1.51 -10.80
N ARG A 225 -3.77 -1.46 -12.00
CA ARG A 225 -4.92 -0.62 -12.34
C ARG A 225 -6.07 -1.47 -12.89
N CYS A 226 -7.26 -0.88 -12.99
CA CYS A 226 -8.41 -1.52 -13.63
C CYS A 226 -8.14 -1.99 -15.07
N SER A 227 -7.24 -1.31 -15.78
CA SER A 227 -6.83 -1.67 -17.16
C SER A 227 -5.67 -2.68 -17.23
N THR A 228 -5.11 -3.11 -16.10
CA THR A 228 -3.98 -4.06 -16.08
C THR A 228 -4.50 -5.46 -16.37
N THR A 229 -4.11 -6.02 -17.50
CA THR A 229 -4.49 -7.40 -17.88
C THR A 229 -3.76 -8.42 -17.03
N SER A 230 -4.22 -9.68 -17.03
CA SER A 230 -3.55 -10.76 -16.29
C SER A 230 -2.12 -11.01 -16.79
N LEU A 231 -1.89 -10.86 -18.10
CA LEU A 231 -0.54 -10.97 -18.68
C LEU A 231 0.35 -9.84 -18.18
N SER A 232 -0.09 -8.58 -18.30
CA SER A 232 0.69 -7.42 -17.84
C SER A 232 0.95 -7.46 -16.32
N ALA A 233 0.00 -7.93 -15.52
CA ALA A 233 0.21 -8.12 -14.09
C ALA A 233 1.30 -9.17 -13.81
N THR A 234 1.37 -10.23 -14.62
CA THR A 234 2.38 -11.28 -14.52
C THR A 234 3.76 -10.77 -14.94
N GLU A 235 3.85 -10.03 -16.05
CA GLU A 235 5.09 -9.38 -16.48
C GLU A 235 5.65 -8.45 -15.39
N LEU A 236 4.79 -7.62 -14.79
CA LEU A 236 5.18 -6.76 -13.64
C LEU A 236 5.63 -7.60 -12.43
N ALA A 237 4.98 -8.73 -12.18
CA ALA A 237 5.35 -9.64 -11.11
C ALA A 237 6.71 -10.31 -11.36
N GLU A 238 7.03 -10.63 -12.59
CA GLU A 238 8.33 -11.17 -13.00
C GLU A 238 9.46 -10.12 -12.95
N GLY A 239 9.11 -8.83 -12.80
CA GLY A 239 10.05 -7.70 -12.80
C GLY A 239 10.32 -7.15 -14.19
N ASP A 240 9.52 -7.55 -15.17
CA ASP A 240 9.53 -6.94 -16.51
C ASP A 240 8.57 -5.76 -16.52
N PHE A 241 9.14 -4.56 -16.50
CA PHE A 241 8.37 -3.31 -16.48
C PHE A 241 8.21 -2.70 -17.89
N GLY A 242 8.73 -3.34 -18.93
CA GLY A 242 8.61 -2.88 -20.30
C GLY A 242 8.90 -1.39 -20.47
N MET A 243 7.97 -0.66 -21.08
CA MET A 243 8.06 0.79 -21.31
C MET A 243 7.56 1.66 -20.13
N GLU A 244 7.04 1.08 -19.06
CA GLU A 244 6.48 1.84 -17.91
C GLU A 244 7.48 2.81 -17.27
N PRO A 245 8.78 2.48 -17.08
CA PRO A 245 9.75 3.43 -16.55
C PRO A 245 9.88 4.68 -17.42
N ILE A 246 9.92 4.51 -18.74
CA ILE A 246 10.03 5.62 -19.71
C ILE A 246 8.78 6.47 -19.70
N ARG A 247 7.60 5.84 -19.70
CA ARG A 247 6.31 6.52 -19.59
C ARG A 247 6.20 7.33 -18.30
N ARG A 248 6.59 6.76 -17.15
CA ARG A 248 6.61 7.46 -15.87
C ARG A 248 7.57 8.64 -15.86
N MET A 249 8.75 8.48 -16.44
CA MET A 249 9.72 9.58 -16.60
C MET A 249 9.13 10.71 -17.43
N ALA A 250 8.52 10.41 -18.58
CA ALA A 250 7.85 11.39 -19.44
C ALA A 250 6.73 12.14 -18.72
N LEU A 251 5.88 11.42 -17.93
CA LEU A 251 4.80 12.02 -17.14
C LEU A 251 5.30 12.82 -15.92
N SER A 252 6.53 12.58 -15.46
CA SER A 252 7.12 13.33 -14.34
C SER A 252 7.69 14.70 -14.78
N LEU A 253 8.02 14.89 -16.05
CA LEU A 253 8.54 16.15 -16.57
C LEU A 253 7.60 17.33 -16.37
N PRO A 254 6.29 17.26 -16.70
CA PRO A 254 5.36 18.35 -16.42
C PRO A 254 5.24 18.67 -14.93
N LYS A 255 5.31 17.66 -14.05
CA LYS A 255 5.28 17.85 -12.60
C LYS A 255 6.51 18.63 -12.10
N ARG A 256 7.69 18.36 -12.68
CA ARG A 256 8.93 19.08 -12.32
C ARG A 256 8.92 20.52 -12.81
N ILE A 257 8.32 20.80 -13.99
CA ILE A 257 8.27 22.13 -14.61
C ILE A 257 7.18 23.01 -13.98
N LEU A 258 5.98 22.48 -13.79
CA LEU A 258 4.82 23.23 -13.32
C LEU A 258 4.72 23.31 -11.79
N GLY A 259 5.47 22.50 -11.08
CA GLY A 259 5.33 22.26 -9.66
C GLY A 259 4.10 21.41 -9.30
N PRO A 260 4.05 20.84 -8.09
CA PRO A 260 3.05 19.84 -7.72
C PRO A 260 1.61 20.36 -7.76
N GLN A 261 1.36 21.60 -7.33
CA GLN A 261 0.00 22.16 -7.28
C GLN A 261 -0.58 22.45 -8.66
N ARG A 262 0.20 23.08 -9.56
CA ARG A 262 -0.23 23.39 -10.94
C ARG A 262 -0.41 22.13 -11.75
N TYR A 263 0.49 21.15 -11.55
CA TYR A 263 0.37 19.85 -12.19
C TYR A 263 -0.90 19.11 -11.77
N ARG A 264 -1.26 19.10 -10.46
CA ARG A 264 -2.51 18.51 -9.97
C ARG A 264 -3.74 19.13 -10.65
N ARG A 265 -3.80 20.46 -10.74
CA ARG A 265 -4.92 21.16 -11.42
C ARG A 265 -5.01 20.82 -12.90
N MET A 266 -3.88 20.80 -13.61
CA MET A 266 -3.83 20.43 -15.02
C MET A 266 -4.25 18.98 -15.24
N ARG A 267 -3.80 18.05 -14.40
CA ARG A 267 -4.16 16.63 -14.45
C ARG A 267 -5.65 16.43 -14.19
N ALA A 268 -6.21 17.07 -13.18
CA ALA A 268 -7.62 17.02 -12.85
C ALA A 268 -8.49 17.48 -14.04
N TRP A 269 -8.11 18.60 -14.66
CA TRP A 269 -8.77 19.08 -15.88
C TRP A 269 -8.66 18.10 -17.05
N TRP A 270 -7.48 17.53 -17.30
CA TRP A 270 -7.26 16.58 -18.39
C TRP A 270 -7.98 15.24 -18.18
N MET A 271 -8.11 14.79 -16.94
CA MET A 271 -8.84 13.57 -16.59
C MET A 271 -10.38 13.79 -16.53
N GLY A 272 -10.86 15.01 -16.75
CA GLY A 272 -12.29 15.33 -16.69
C GLY A 272 -12.88 15.17 -15.28
N GLU A 273 -12.05 15.35 -14.23
CA GLU A 273 -12.50 15.28 -12.84
C GLU A 273 -13.53 16.39 -12.58
N LYS A 274 -14.73 16.01 -12.14
CA LYS A 274 -15.77 16.95 -11.76
C LYS A 274 -15.54 17.40 -10.31
N SER A 275 -15.80 18.66 -10.01
CA SER A 275 -15.71 19.21 -8.66
C SER A 275 -16.61 18.53 -7.62
N SER A 276 -17.59 17.74 -8.07
CA SER A 276 -18.47 16.94 -7.22
C SER A 276 -17.93 15.55 -6.87
N GLN A 277 -16.83 15.12 -7.46
CA GLN A 277 -16.24 13.80 -7.21
C GLN A 277 -15.23 13.87 -6.07
N LYS A 278 -15.26 12.85 -5.20
CA LYS A 278 -14.40 12.77 -4.00
C LYS A 278 -13.03 12.21 -4.33
N GLU A 279 -11.99 12.88 -3.84
CA GLU A 279 -10.62 12.41 -3.77
C GLU A 279 -10.32 11.77 -2.40
N MET A 280 -9.15 11.12 -2.23
CA MET A 280 -8.80 10.43 -0.99
C MET A 280 -8.83 11.36 0.24
N HIS A 281 -8.40 12.62 0.09
CA HIS A 281 -8.43 13.60 1.16
C HIS A 281 -9.86 14.02 1.57
N ASP A 282 -10.84 13.94 0.64
CA ASP A 282 -12.25 14.22 0.93
C ASP A 282 -12.95 13.06 1.66
N LEU A 283 -12.38 11.86 1.57
CA LEU A 283 -12.88 10.67 2.25
C LEU A 283 -12.40 10.59 3.68
N CYS A 284 -11.26 11.23 3.98
CA CYS A 284 -10.65 11.19 5.29
C CYS A 284 -11.37 12.17 6.23
N PRO A 285 -12.14 11.71 7.24
CA PRO A 285 -12.77 12.61 8.19
C PRO A 285 -11.71 13.37 8.96
N ILE A 286 -11.86 14.70 9.08
CA ILE A 286 -11.01 15.54 9.93
C ILE A 286 -11.33 15.17 11.37
N GLN A 287 -10.58 14.24 11.94
CA GLN A 287 -10.67 13.98 13.37
C GLN A 287 -9.85 15.03 14.12
N PRO A 288 -10.41 15.63 15.19
CA PRO A 288 -9.63 16.49 16.05
C PRO A 288 -8.45 15.70 16.61
N ILE A 289 -7.29 16.34 16.69
CA ILE A 289 -6.09 15.80 17.34
C ILE A 289 -6.49 15.56 18.80
N TYR A 290 -6.77 14.30 19.16
CA TYR A 290 -6.83 13.94 20.58
C TYR A 290 -5.38 14.01 21.07
N ASP A 291 -5.07 15.01 21.87
CA ASP A 291 -3.86 15.05 22.66
C ASP A 291 -3.83 13.77 23.51
N CYS A 292 -3.08 12.81 23.06
CA CYS A 292 -2.71 11.68 23.90
C CYS A 292 -1.71 12.20 24.92
N ASN A 293 -2.23 12.83 25.99
CA ASN A 293 -1.45 13.23 27.14
C ASN A 293 -0.82 11.94 27.75
N PRO A 294 0.49 11.84 27.93
CA PRO A 294 1.14 10.63 28.40
C PRO A 294 0.87 10.31 29.88
N VAL A 295 -0.05 11.00 30.56
CA VAL A 295 -0.23 10.98 32.03
C VAL A 295 -1.29 9.98 32.52
N ASP A 296 -2.16 9.42 31.65
CA ASP A 296 -3.20 8.49 32.10
C ASP A 296 -2.76 7.02 32.05
N ARG A 297 -1.64 6.69 32.68
CA ARG A 297 -1.27 5.33 33.07
C ARG A 297 -1.49 5.14 34.57
N GLU A 298 -2.73 5.05 35.01
CA GLU A 298 -3.01 4.35 36.25
C GLU A 298 -3.33 2.88 35.93
N PRO A 299 -2.64 1.92 36.57
CA PRO A 299 -2.99 0.51 36.46
C PRO A 299 -4.29 0.30 37.25
N MET A 300 -5.37 -0.12 36.58
CA MET A 300 -6.53 -0.66 37.29
C MET A 300 -6.11 -1.89 38.09
N CYS A 301 -5.89 -1.71 39.39
CA CYS A 301 -5.84 -2.78 40.38
C CYS A 301 -7.23 -3.47 40.40
N VAL A 302 -7.30 -4.66 39.84
CA VAL A 302 -8.46 -5.55 40.06
C VAL A 302 -8.31 -6.10 41.48
N SER A 303 -9.07 -5.56 42.44
CA SER A 303 -9.27 -6.19 43.73
C SER A 303 -10.23 -7.39 43.55
N ILE A 304 -9.65 -8.57 43.69
CA ILE A 304 -10.42 -9.80 43.90
C ILE A 304 -10.92 -9.79 45.38
N LYS A 305 -12.19 -9.77 45.55
CA LYS A 305 -12.89 -10.25 46.75
C LYS A 305 -13.83 -11.36 46.38
#